data_438574943520020cf2a21d833e28a404
#
_entry.id   438574943520020cf2a21d833e28a404
#
_cell.length_a   1.000
_cell.length_b   1.000
_cell.length_c   1.000
_cell.angle_alpha   90.00
_cell.angle_beta   90.00
_cell.angle_gamma   90.00
#
_symmetry.space_group_name_H-M   'P 1'
#
loop_
_entity.id
_entity.type
_entity.pdbx_description
1 polymer ?
#
loop_
_entity_poly.entity_id
_entity_poly.type
_entity_poly.pdbx_seq_one_letter_code
_entity_poly.pdbx_strand_id
1 'polypeptide(L)'
;MRRICDRQENESMDNAHKAFDNYSDQKHSRDYVQAFEADLEENLRAIVQQIAEESWQPGGYTEKVIFERKQRKLAKAPIEDHVLESATILPYEKAIYDYSTWRAPAVKPGLGTHGLFRHLRNELYAWSQEEMAYYVAIDAHHYFPLMDHAILKDALARLVKPGKLLTFFFKVVDSYPQGTPLGIKVAQLFGQIYLARFDRLAMRFFDIGKDPEKLAYWTNRYVTDRICTARTKADYDDLCRGPAFLAGKFQRYVRRGLPFYLRFVDNIIFRHADKTVLHIVLELTIMHLARDWHVTVNKDYNVRPCWTGIRLCGYVFYHDHVAAGKRNKKELARHVRKLQKKGFDEEQIRIRLSSRFGYIKHANSTHLFKTLGMEKTLGKIIKNRRVRPPFPGMTGNQKVKFSSIVNECKTGGG
;
A
#
# COMPACT_ATOMS: atom_id res chain seq x y z
N MET A 1 -8.16 17.13 11.39
CA MET A 1 -9.06 15.96 11.46
C MET A 1 -9.49 15.77 12.90
N ARG A 2 -10.78 15.47 13.19
CA ARG A 2 -11.26 15.25 14.54
C ARG A 2 -10.72 13.89 15.04
N ARG A 3 -10.18 13.83 16.27
CA ARG A 3 -9.67 12.59 16.86
C ARG A 3 -10.81 11.61 17.14
N ILE A 4 -10.54 10.32 17.04
CA ILE A 4 -11.47 9.23 17.37
C ILE A 4 -11.69 9.23 18.90
N CYS A 5 -12.97 9.11 19.31
CA CYS A 5 -13.37 8.92 20.70
C CYS A 5 -13.80 7.46 20.90
N ASP A 6 -13.76 6.98 22.12
CA ASP A 6 -14.27 5.65 22.48
C ASP A 6 -15.77 5.54 22.13
N ARG A 7 -16.18 4.32 21.81
CA ARG A 7 -17.55 3.93 21.51
C ARG A 7 -17.90 2.68 22.30
N GLN A 8 -19.11 2.63 22.80
CA GLN A 8 -19.61 1.46 23.54
C GLN A 8 -19.90 0.24 22.65
N GLU A 9 -20.00 0.45 21.33
CA GLU A 9 -20.27 -0.62 20.35
C GLU A 9 -19.26 -1.76 20.39
N ASN A 10 -17.98 -1.49 20.75
CA ASN A 10 -16.95 -2.51 20.86
C ASN A 10 -17.12 -3.49 22.02
N GLU A 11 -17.97 -3.13 23.02
CA GLU A 11 -18.32 -3.95 24.19
C GLU A 11 -19.62 -4.76 23.97
N SER A 12 -20.12 -4.89 22.74
CA SER A 12 -21.34 -5.64 22.43
C SER A 12 -21.06 -7.03 21.90
N MET A 13 -21.93 -8.00 22.27
CA MET A 13 -21.88 -9.36 21.70
C MET A 13 -22.03 -9.36 20.19
N ASP A 14 -22.91 -8.54 19.61
CA ASP A 14 -23.06 -8.41 18.15
C ASP A 14 -21.76 -8.04 17.44
N ASN A 15 -20.96 -7.13 18.04
CA ASN A 15 -19.68 -6.74 17.50
C ASN A 15 -18.64 -7.87 17.64
N ALA A 16 -18.66 -8.61 18.74
CA ALA A 16 -17.79 -9.77 18.95
C ALA A 16 -18.09 -10.90 17.95
N HIS A 17 -19.37 -11.21 17.70
CA HIS A 17 -19.77 -12.14 16.64
C HIS A 17 -19.27 -11.70 15.27
N LYS A 18 -19.50 -10.44 14.87
CA LYS A 18 -18.97 -9.91 13.59
C LYS A 18 -17.45 -10.00 13.49
N ALA A 19 -16.74 -9.78 14.58
CA ALA A 19 -15.28 -9.90 14.62
C ALA A 19 -14.83 -11.34 14.41
N PHE A 20 -15.51 -12.30 15.06
CA PHE A 20 -15.26 -13.72 14.87
C PHE A 20 -15.58 -14.18 13.44
N ASP A 21 -16.74 -13.83 12.89
CA ASP A 21 -17.14 -14.18 11.52
C ASP A 21 -16.10 -13.67 10.49
N ASN A 22 -15.64 -12.42 10.67
CA ASN A 22 -14.60 -11.85 9.82
C ASN A 22 -13.26 -12.60 9.95
N TYR A 23 -12.94 -13.10 11.13
CA TYR A 23 -11.71 -13.85 11.37
C TYR A 23 -11.81 -15.28 10.84
N SER A 24 -12.93 -15.98 11.09
CA SER A 24 -13.14 -17.39 10.76
C SER A 24 -13.47 -17.62 9.28
N ASP A 25 -13.79 -16.58 8.51
CA ASP A 25 -14.07 -16.72 7.07
C ASP A 25 -12.97 -17.55 6.38
N GLN A 26 -13.38 -18.61 5.69
CA GLN A 26 -12.54 -19.61 5.02
C GLN A 26 -11.58 -20.40 5.95
N LYS A 27 -11.81 -20.39 7.28
CA LYS A 27 -10.96 -21.08 8.26
C LYS A 27 -11.72 -22.07 9.16
N HIS A 28 -13.04 -22.23 9.03
CA HIS A 28 -13.86 -23.12 9.84
C HIS A 28 -13.38 -24.59 9.87
N SER A 29 -12.64 -25.03 8.85
CA SER A 29 -12.04 -26.36 8.80
C SER A 29 -10.72 -26.50 9.58
N ARG A 30 -10.31 -25.48 10.31
CA ARG A 30 -9.08 -25.51 11.12
C ARG A 30 -9.40 -25.94 12.54
N ASP A 31 -8.64 -26.88 13.07
CA ASP A 31 -8.87 -27.47 14.41
C ASP A 31 -8.97 -26.41 15.51
N TYR A 32 -8.10 -25.38 15.48
CA TYR A 32 -8.12 -24.31 16.47
C TYR A 32 -9.35 -23.38 16.35
N VAL A 33 -9.96 -23.27 15.14
CA VAL A 33 -11.21 -22.52 14.96
C VAL A 33 -12.38 -23.36 15.46
N GLN A 34 -12.41 -24.65 15.14
CA GLN A 34 -13.44 -25.58 15.62
C GLN A 34 -13.45 -25.69 17.15
N ALA A 35 -12.25 -25.71 17.77
CA ALA A 35 -12.14 -25.70 19.23
C ALA A 35 -12.71 -24.40 19.85
N PHE A 36 -12.50 -23.25 19.21
CA PHE A 36 -13.10 -21.99 19.66
C PHE A 36 -14.61 -21.94 19.42
N GLU A 37 -15.10 -22.52 18.32
CA GLU A 37 -16.53 -22.61 17.99
C GLU A 37 -17.31 -23.52 18.93
N ALA A 38 -16.67 -24.52 19.53
CA ALA A 38 -17.33 -25.44 20.46
C ALA A 38 -17.94 -24.71 21.68
N ASP A 39 -17.26 -23.65 22.17
CA ASP A 39 -17.71 -22.84 23.31
C ASP A 39 -17.85 -21.36 22.91
N LEU A 40 -18.37 -21.11 21.69
CA LEU A 40 -18.35 -19.80 21.04
C LEU A 40 -18.91 -18.68 21.92
N GLU A 41 -20.10 -18.88 22.49
CA GLU A 41 -20.78 -17.86 23.29
C GLU A 41 -20.03 -17.50 24.57
N GLU A 42 -19.41 -18.50 25.23
CA GLU A 42 -18.60 -18.30 26.43
C GLU A 42 -17.31 -17.55 26.09
N ASN A 43 -16.63 -17.97 25.02
CA ASN A 43 -15.41 -17.33 24.54
C ASN A 43 -15.66 -15.86 24.12
N LEU A 44 -16.77 -15.57 23.44
CA LEU A 44 -17.10 -14.21 23.05
C LEU A 44 -17.48 -13.33 24.24
N ARG A 45 -18.23 -13.88 25.26
CA ARG A 45 -18.51 -13.15 26.52
C ARG A 45 -17.23 -12.77 27.25
N ALA A 46 -16.29 -13.72 27.36
CA ALA A 46 -14.99 -13.44 27.98
C ALA A 46 -14.22 -12.34 27.24
N ILE A 47 -14.25 -12.33 25.91
CA ILE A 47 -13.64 -11.27 25.11
C ILE A 47 -14.32 -9.91 25.37
N VAL A 48 -15.65 -9.84 25.35
CA VAL A 48 -16.40 -8.60 25.61
C VAL A 48 -16.09 -8.07 27.02
N GLN A 49 -16.05 -8.94 28.03
CA GLN A 49 -15.67 -8.59 29.39
C GLN A 49 -14.26 -8.02 29.44
N GLN A 50 -13.27 -8.67 28.81
CA GLN A 50 -11.89 -8.19 28.79
C GLN A 50 -11.75 -6.81 28.12
N ILE A 51 -12.56 -6.53 27.08
CA ILE A 51 -12.60 -5.21 26.44
C ILE A 51 -13.19 -4.17 27.38
N ALA A 52 -14.32 -4.49 28.04
CA ALA A 52 -15.02 -3.59 28.96
C ALA A 52 -14.18 -3.22 30.18
N GLU A 53 -13.49 -4.20 30.76
CA GLU A 53 -12.64 -4.05 31.94
C GLU A 53 -11.22 -3.57 31.62
N GLU A 54 -10.83 -3.46 30.34
CA GLU A 54 -9.44 -3.21 29.91
C GLU A 54 -8.43 -4.25 30.50
N SER A 55 -8.91 -5.43 30.87
CA SER A 55 -8.12 -6.45 31.56
C SER A 55 -7.23 -7.25 30.60
N TRP A 56 -7.52 -7.26 29.28
CA TRP A 56 -6.75 -7.97 28.29
C TRP A 56 -5.28 -7.55 28.25
N GLN A 57 -4.41 -8.53 28.17
CA GLN A 57 -2.98 -8.36 27.96
C GLN A 57 -2.58 -9.13 26.71
N PRO A 58 -1.99 -8.45 25.71
CA PRO A 58 -1.48 -9.15 24.52
C PRO A 58 -0.31 -10.03 24.93
N GLY A 59 -0.32 -11.27 24.52
CA GLY A 59 0.73 -12.18 24.94
C GLY A 59 0.73 -13.49 24.17
N GLY A 60 1.74 -14.30 24.45
CA GLY A 60 1.78 -15.64 23.88
C GLY A 60 2.06 -15.71 22.39
N TYR A 61 2.73 -14.71 21.79
CA TYR A 61 3.14 -14.79 20.40
C TYR A 61 4.06 -15.99 20.16
N THR A 62 3.63 -16.90 19.30
CA THR A 62 4.49 -17.97 18.81
C THR A 62 5.18 -17.50 17.54
N GLU A 63 6.51 -17.44 17.52
CA GLU A 63 7.24 -17.07 16.32
C GLU A 63 7.19 -18.21 15.28
N LYS A 64 6.69 -17.92 14.10
CA LYS A 64 6.75 -18.81 12.94
C LYS A 64 7.61 -18.21 11.86
N VAL A 65 8.67 -18.91 11.48
CA VAL A 65 9.49 -18.51 10.34
C VAL A 65 8.83 -18.97 9.04
N ILE A 66 8.55 -18.05 8.16
CA ILE A 66 8.06 -18.35 6.81
C ILE A 66 9.11 -17.99 5.77
N PHE A 67 9.24 -18.84 4.75
CA PHE A 67 10.14 -18.66 3.61
C PHE A 67 9.33 -18.34 2.36
N GLU A 68 9.00 -17.05 2.17
CA GLU A 68 8.40 -16.59 0.93
C GLU A 68 9.49 -16.12 -0.05
N ARG A 69 9.67 -14.80 -0.17
CA ARG A 69 10.75 -14.18 -0.97
C ARG A 69 12.01 -13.95 -0.14
N LYS A 70 11.80 -13.63 1.12
CA LYS A 70 12.80 -13.49 2.18
C LYS A 70 12.29 -14.27 3.38
N GLN A 71 13.18 -14.73 4.23
CA GLN A 71 12.82 -15.27 5.53
C GLN A 71 12.13 -14.17 6.34
N ARG A 72 10.95 -14.49 6.88
CA ARG A 72 10.20 -13.58 7.75
C ARG A 72 9.80 -14.31 9.01
N LYS A 73 9.96 -13.65 10.13
CA LYS A 73 9.38 -14.08 11.41
C LYS A 73 7.98 -13.50 11.49
N LEU A 74 6.99 -14.34 11.66
CA LEU A 74 5.60 -13.96 11.93
C LEU A 74 5.31 -14.23 13.41
N ALA A 75 4.73 -13.27 14.07
CA ALA A 75 4.14 -13.43 15.39
C ALA A 75 2.73 -14.00 15.22
N LYS A 76 2.54 -15.27 15.62
CA LYS A 76 1.22 -15.89 15.62
C LYS A 76 0.62 -15.67 17.02
N ALA A 77 -0.46 -14.90 17.11
CA ALA A 77 -1.27 -14.76 18.31
C ALA A 77 -2.29 -15.92 18.45
N PRO A 78 -2.81 -16.21 19.65
CA PRO A 78 -3.97 -17.06 19.87
C PRO A 78 -5.21 -16.54 19.12
N ILE A 79 -6.22 -17.39 18.91
CA ILE A 79 -7.46 -17.00 18.24
C ILE A 79 -8.22 -15.95 19.05
N GLU A 80 -8.20 -16.07 20.36
CA GLU A 80 -8.82 -15.15 21.31
C GLU A 80 -8.29 -13.72 21.11
N ASP A 81 -6.97 -13.56 21.02
CA ASP A 81 -6.33 -12.28 20.75
C ASP A 81 -6.73 -11.71 19.40
N HIS A 82 -6.77 -12.53 18.36
CA HIS A 82 -7.19 -12.07 17.02
C HIS A 82 -8.65 -11.60 16.99
N VAL A 83 -9.55 -12.30 17.69
CA VAL A 83 -10.97 -11.92 17.78
C VAL A 83 -11.12 -10.66 18.61
N LEU A 84 -10.44 -10.57 19.76
CA LEU A 84 -10.45 -9.41 20.64
C LEU A 84 -9.92 -8.16 19.93
N GLU A 85 -8.77 -8.26 19.26
CA GLU A 85 -8.22 -7.17 18.44
C GLU A 85 -9.22 -6.71 17.38
N SER A 86 -9.84 -7.68 16.69
CA SER A 86 -10.85 -7.37 15.68
C SER A 86 -12.08 -6.69 16.29
N ALA A 87 -12.61 -7.19 17.38
CA ALA A 87 -13.77 -6.61 18.07
C ALA A 87 -13.47 -5.19 18.55
N THR A 88 -12.29 -4.98 19.14
CA THR A 88 -11.88 -3.66 19.63
C THR A 88 -11.79 -2.62 18.52
N ILE A 89 -11.29 -2.97 17.32
CA ILE A 89 -11.05 -1.98 16.26
C ILE A 89 -12.21 -1.84 15.26
N LEU A 90 -13.07 -2.84 15.13
CA LEU A 90 -14.12 -2.91 14.09
C LEU A 90 -15.01 -1.67 14.03
N PRO A 91 -15.53 -1.10 15.15
CA PRO A 91 -16.34 0.12 15.12
C PRO A 91 -15.58 1.37 14.66
N TYR A 92 -14.25 1.33 14.71
CA TYR A 92 -13.37 2.47 14.37
C TYR A 92 -12.68 2.33 13.03
N GLU A 93 -12.76 1.18 12.37
CA GLU A 93 -12.00 0.85 11.15
C GLU A 93 -12.11 1.94 10.09
N LYS A 94 -13.34 2.40 9.82
CA LYS A 94 -13.55 3.45 8.81
C LYS A 94 -12.78 4.73 9.15
N ALA A 95 -12.83 5.19 10.39
CA ALA A 95 -12.13 6.40 10.82
C ALA A 95 -10.60 6.23 10.79
N ILE A 96 -10.10 5.03 11.14
CA ILE A 96 -8.68 4.68 11.06
C ILE A 96 -8.22 4.69 9.58
N TYR A 97 -8.99 4.08 8.68
CA TYR A 97 -8.65 4.06 7.25
C TYR A 97 -8.70 5.44 6.61
N ASP A 98 -9.64 6.29 7.02
CA ASP A 98 -9.78 7.67 6.54
C ASP A 98 -8.64 8.58 7.01
N TYR A 99 -7.92 8.21 8.10
CA TYR A 99 -6.76 8.96 8.58
C TYR A 99 -5.59 8.97 7.61
N SER A 100 -5.33 7.87 6.93
CA SER A 100 -4.34 7.81 5.87
C SER A 100 -4.93 8.29 4.53
N THR A 101 -4.08 8.84 3.66
CA THR A 101 -4.53 9.36 2.38
C THR A 101 -5.04 8.23 1.47
N TRP A 102 -5.85 8.58 0.46
CA TRP A 102 -6.27 7.63 -0.57
C TRP A 102 -5.08 7.13 -1.42
N ARG A 103 -3.97 7.84 -1.44
CA ARG A 103 -2.71 7.45 -2.10
C ARG A 103 -1.89 6.42 -1.30
N ALA A 104 -2.40 6.00 -0.14
CA ALA A 104 -1.89 4.87 0.65
C ALA A 104 -3.00 3.80 0.77
N PRO A 105 -3.27 3.00 -0.28
CA PRO A 105 -4.42 2.11 -0.35
C PRO A 105 -4.24 0.77 0.38
N ALA A 106 -3.07 0.49 0.93
CA ALA A 106 -2.82 -0.78 1.62
C ALA A 106 -3.74 -0.93 2.84
N VAL A 107 -4.08 -2.15 3.18
CA VAL A 107 -4.92 -2.56 4.33
C VAL A 107 -6.39 -2.09 4.25
N LYS A 108 -6.71 -1.10 3.43
CA LYS A 108 -8.08 -0.56 3.31
C LYS A 108 -9.02 -1.56 2.62
N PRO A 109 -10.24 -1.77 3.14
CA PRO A 109 -11.24 -2.64 2.52
C PRO A 109 -11.51 -2.29 1.06
N GLY A 110 -11.56 -3.30 0.19
CA GLY A 110 -11.81 -3.12 -1.24
C GLY A 110 -10.67 -2.51 -2.05
N LEU A 111 -9.59 -2.05 -1.40
CA LEU A 111 -8.41 -1.46 -2.04
C LEU A 111 -7.25 -2.46 -2.13
N GLY A 112 -6.47 -2.67 -1.10
CA GLY A 112 -5.35 -3.62 -1.08
C GLY A 112 -4.49 -3.61 -2.35
N THR A 113 -3.87 -4.74 -2.69
CA THR A 113 -3.02 -4.88 -3.89
C THR A 113 -3.79 -4.63 -5.19
N HIS A 114 -5.05 -5.05 -5.29
CA HIS A 114 -5.85 -4.86 -6.49
C HIS A 114 -6.35 -3.41 -6.63
N GLY A 115 -6.58 -2.74 -5.51
CA GLY A 115 -6.87 -1.31 -5.49
C GLY A 115 -5.69 -0.49 -5.97
N LEU A 116 -4.51 -0.78 -5.43
CA LEU A 116 -3.24 -0.20 -5.89
C LEU A 116 -3.03 -0.41 -7.39
N PHE A 117 -3.23 -1.65 -7.87
CA PHE A 117 -3.11 -1.98 -9.29
C PHE A 117 -4.00 -1.08 -10.16
N ARG A 118 -5.29 -0.98 -9.81
CA ARG A 118 -6.23 -0.14 -10.58
C ARG A 118 -5.84 1.33 -10.52
N HIS A 119 -5.45 1.81 -9.34
CA HIS A 119 -5.06 3.19 -9.12
C HIS A 119 -3.84 3.55 -9.97
N LEU A 120 -2.74 2.80 -9.85
CA LEU A 120 -1.50 3.07 -10.58
C LEU A 120 -1.72 2.95 -12.10
N ARG A 121 -2.48 1.95 -12.56
CA ARG A 121 -2.82 1.80 -13.98
C ARG A 121 -3.59 3.01 -14.51
N ASN A 122 -4.61 3.46 -13.78
CA ASN A 122 -5.43 4.58 -14.22
C ASN A 122 -4.64 5.89 -14.25
N GLU A 123 -3.76 6.11 -13.27
CA GLU A 123 -2.86 7.27 -13.26
C GLU A 123 -1.85 7.21 -14.44
N LEU A 124 -1.36 6.02 -14.78
CA LEU A 124 -0.46 5.85 -15.93
C LEU A 124 -1.15 6.18 -17.26
N TYR A 125 -2.44 5.84 -17.40
CA TYR A 125 -3.21 6.12 -18.63
C TYR A 125 -3.74 7.55 -18.68
N ALA A 126 -3.90 8.22 -17.51
CA ALA A 126 -4.41 9.59 -17.43
C ALA A 126 -3.40 10.68 -17.76
N TRP A 127 -2.11 10.37 -17.68
CA TRP A 127 -1.01 11.30 -17.87
C TRP A 127 -0.19 10.92 -19.10
N SER A 128 0.21 11.90 -19.92
CA SER A 128 1.11 11.62 -21.04
C SER A 128 2.48 11.10 -20.56
N GLN A 129 3.24 10.47 -21.46
CA GLN A 129 4.58 10.00 -21.13
C GLN A 129 5.52 11.16 -20.79
N GLU A 130 5.33 12.32 -21.41
CA GLU A 130 6.11 13.55 -21.18
C GLU A 130 5.78 14.15 -19.82
N GLU A 131 4.49 14.19 -19.43
CA GLU A 131 4.06 14.74 -18.12
C GLU A 131 4.57 13.93 -16.94
N MET A 132 4.79 12.63 -17.12
CA MET A 132 5.23 11.70 -16.08
C MET A 132 6.38 10.81 -16.59
N ALA A 133 7.40 11.44 -17.18
CA ALA A 133 8.48 10.73 -17.86
C ALA A 133 9.33 9.85 -16.97
N TYR A 134 9.51 10.25 -15.70
CA TYR A 134 10.40 9.56 -14.75
C TYR A 134 9.67 9.11 -13.49
N TYR A 135 10.23 8.11 -12.83
CA TYR A 135 9.79 7.68 -11.50
C TYR A 135 10.98 7.32 -10.60
N VAL A 136 10.75 7.37 -9.31
CA VAL A 136 11.60 6.75 -8.29
C VAL A 136 10.74 5.86 -7.40
N ALA A 137 11.22 4.66 -7.12
CA ALA A 137 10.62 3.73 -6.17
C ALA A 137 11.60 3.52 -5.01
N ILE A 138 11.09 3.61 -3.80
CA ILE A 138 11.84 3.53 -2.54
C ILE A 138 11.18 2.45 -1.71
N ASP A 139 11.99 1.58 -1.09
CA ASP A 139 11.55 0.50 -0.22
C ASP A 139 12.17 0.71 1.17
N ALA A 140 11.34 0.80 2.21
CA ALA A 140 11.82 0.97 3.57
C ALA A 140 12.48 -0.32 4.08
N HIS A 141 13.66 -0.18 4.69
CA HIS A 141 14.43 -1.29 5.21
C HIS A 141 13.84 -1.79 6.54
N HIS A 142 13.48 -3.07 6.61
CA HIS A 142 12.93 -3.72 7.81
C HIS A 142 11.82 -2.90 8.50
N TYR A 143 10.88 -2.35 7.72
CA TYR A 143 9.89 -1.37 8.15
C TYR A 143 9.17 -1.74 9.45
N PHE A 144 8.51 -2.90 9.52
CA PHE A 144 7.79 -3.34 10.72
C PHE A 144 8.72 -3.70 11.89
N PRO A 145 9.81 -4.46 11.69
CA PRO A 145 10.72 -4.80 12.78
C PRO A 145 11.46 -3.62 13.41
N LEU A 146 11.64 -2.51 12.67
CA LEU A 146 12.38 -1.33 13.14
C LEU A 146 11.49 -0.13 13.43
N MET A 147 10.16 -0.31 13.47
CA MET A 147 9.22 0.77 13.77
C MET A 147 9.45 1.28 15.20
N ASP A 148 9.69 2.58 15.34
CA ASP A 148 9.94 3.23 16.63
C ASP A 148 8.64 3.35 17.42
N HIS A 149 8.62 2.83 18.67
CA HIS A 149 7.44 2.82 19.52
C HIS A 149 7.02 4.23 19.95
N ALA A 150 7.97 5.12 20.24
CA ALA A 150 7.65 6.49 20.65
C ALA A 150 6.96 7.27 19.53
N ILE A 151 7.49 7.16 18.30
CA ILE A 151 6.91 7.79 17.11
C ILE A 151 5.54 7.17 16.80
N LEU A 152 5.39 5.84 16.92
CA LEU A 152 4.12 5.16 16.71
C LEU A 152 3.07 5.60 17.73
N LYS A 153 3.43 5.64 19.02
CA LYS A 153 2.53 6.11 20.09
C LYS A 153 2.12 7.56 19.90
N ASP A 154 3.04 8.47 19.49
CA ASP A 154 2.68 9.85 19.13
C ASP A 154 1.69 9.88 17.95
N ALA A 155 1.91 9.08 16.93
CA ALA A 155 0.99 9.01 15.78
C ALA A 155 -0.40 8.50 16.18
N LEU A 156 -0.47 7.50 17.06
CA LEU A 156 -1.72 6.95 17.61
C LEU A 156 -2.45 7.98 18.49
N ALA A 157 -1.74 8.68 19.38
CA ALA A 157 -2.31 9.73 20.23
C ALA A 157 -2.84 10.94 19.44
N ARG A 158 -2.31 11.19 18.24
CA ARG A 158 -2.86 12.20 17.31
C ARG A 158 -4.13 11.73 16.62
N LEU A 159 -4.29 10.43 16.42
CA LEU A 159 -5.47 9.83 15.79
C LEU A 159 -6.60 9.62 16.78
N VAL A 160 -6.30 9.13 17.99
CA VAL A 160 -7.25 8.70 19.00
C VAL A 160 -7.13 9.61 20.23
N LYS A 161 -8.28 9.92 20.86
CA LYS A 161 -8.28 10.59 22.17
C LYS A 161 -7.85 9.63 23.28
N PRO A 162 -7.37 10.16 24.42
CA PRO A 162 -7.18 9.33 25.61
C PRO A 162 -8.46 8.55 25.96
N GLY A 163 -8.30 7.26 26.24
CA GLY A 163 -9.41 6.33 26.54
C GLY A 163 -9.04 4.89 26.22
N LYS A 164 -10.02 3.98 26.29
CA LYS A 164 -9.83 2.53 26.15
C LYS A 164 -9.15 2.13 24.84
N LEU A 165 -9.56 2.72 23.69
CA LEU A 165 -8.96 2.41 22.42
C LEU A 165 -7.48 2.80 22.35
N LEU A 166 -7.10 3.95 22.88
CA LEU A 166 -5.70 4.36 22.89
C LEU A 166 -4.86 3.48 23.82
N THR A 167 -5.40 3.15 25.00
CA THR A 167 -4.79 2.20 25.97
C THR A 167 -4.57 0.85 25.30
N PHE A 168 -5.57 0.32 24.60
CA PHE A 168 -5.47 -0.91 23.83
C PHE A 168 -4.33 -0.86 22.80
N PHE A 169 -4.26 0.20 21.99
CA PHE A 169 -3.18 0.35 21.02
C PHE A 169 -1.79 0.37 21.68
N PHE A 170 -1.66 1.07 22.81
CA PHE A 170 -0.39 1.12 23.53
C PHE A 170 0.01 -0.25 24.08
N LYS A 171 -0.94 -1.03 24.62
CA LYS A 171 -0.68 -2.42 25.04
C LYS A 171 -0.15 -3.27 23.89
N VAL A 172 -0.75 -3.16 22.69
CA VAL A 172 -0.25 -3.88 21.51
C VAL A 172 1.15 -3.42 21.10
N VAL A 173 1.44 -2.12 21.15
CA VAL A 173 2.79 -1.60 20.85
C VAL A 173 3.81 -2.15 21.84
N ASP A 174 3.48 -2.13 23.14
CA ASP A 174 4.40 -2.54 24.22
C ASP A 174 4.55 -4.07 24.34
N SER A 175 3.63 -4.84 23.74
CA SER A 175 3.68 -6.31 23.76
C SER A 175 4.83 -6.90 22.96
N TYR A 176 5.50 -6.11 22.13
CA TYR A 176 6.61 -6.56 21.31
C TYR A 176 7.85 -5.73 21.62
N PRO A 177 9.02 -6.34 21.83
CA PRO A 177 10.19 -5.63 22.35
C PRO A 177 10.73 -4.55 21.41
N GLN A 178 10.55 -4.71 20.10
CA GLN A 178 10.98 -3.75 19.08
C GLN A 178 10.11 -3.88 17.84
N GLY A 179 9.71 -2.77 17.26
CA GLY A 179 8.85 -2.75 16.07
C GLY A 179 7.42 -3.21 16.39
N THR A 180 6.80 -3.93 15.47
CA THR A 180 5.43 -4.43 15.63
C THR A 180 5.33 -5.90 15.21
N PRO A 181 4.48 -6.68 15.89
CA PRO A 181 4.34 -8.11 15.60
C PRO A 181 3.71 -8.35 14.24
N LEU A 182 4.51 -8.83 13.28
CA LEU A 182 4.00 -9.20 11.95
C LEU A 182 3.10 -10.44 12.07
N GLY A 183 1.86 -10.32 11.60
CA GLY A 183 0.90 -11.42 11.59
C GLY A 183 -0.46 -11.06 12.18
N ILE A 184 -0.55 -9.99 12.95
CA ILE A 184 -1.79 -9.47 13.51
C ILE A 184 -2.35 -8.30 12.70
N LYS A 185 -3.67 -8.12 12.73
CA LYS A 185 -4.38 -7.09 11.96
C LYS A 185 -3.99 -5.68 12.39
N VAL A 186 -3.85 -5.45 13.69
CA VAL A 186 -3.50 -4.15 14.27
C VAL A 186 -2.13 -3.67 13.82
N ALA A 187 -1.14 -4.55 13.73
CA ALA A 187 0.20 -4.18 13.23
C ALA A 187 0.18 -3.66 11.78
N GLN A 188 -0.72 -4.21 10.95
CA GLN A 188 -0.89 -3.69 9.58
C GLN A 188 -1.47 -2.27 9.57
N LEU A 189 -2.40 -1.97 10.49
CA LEU A 189 -2.93 -0.60 10.67
C LEU A 189 -1.84 0.33 11.17
N PHE A 190 -1.01 -0.11 12.10
CA PHE A 190 0.15 0.67 12.58
C PHE A 190 1.07 1.08 11.44
N GLY A 191 1.37 0.17 10.52
CA GLY A 191 2.16 0.49 9.33
C GLY A 191 1.54 1.57 8.44
N GLN A 192 0.22 1.71 8.42
CA GLN A 192 -0.45 2.81 7.71
C GLN A 192 -0.41 4.13 8.49
N ILE A 193 -0.68 4.06 9.80
CA ILE A 193 -0.75 5.24 10.68
C ILE A 193 0.63 5.88 10.83
N TYR A 194 1.67 5.08 10.98
CA TYR A 194 3.05 5.51 11.19
C TYR A 194 3.53 6.54 10.16
N LEU A 195 3.31 6.28 8.87
CA LEU A 195 3.70 7.17 7.78
C LEU A 195 2.57 8.08 7.26
N ALA A 196 1.40 8.10 7.89
CA ALA A 196 0.28 8.93 7.40
C ALA A 196 0.58 10.44 7.39
N ARG A 197 1.43 10.93 8.30
CA ARG A 197 1.90 12.32 8.30
C ARG A 197 2.95 12.55 7.22
N PHE A 198 3.83 11.58 7.01
CA PHE A 198 4.79 11.61 5.90
C PHE A 198 4.07 11.69 4.54
N ASP A 199 3.01 10.90 4.33
CA ASP A 199 2.22 10.94 3.10
C ASP A 199 1.73 12.36 2.80
N ARG A 200 1.18 13.04 3.81
CA ARG A 200 0.69 14.42 3.67
C ARG A 200 1.81 15.44 3.40
N LEU A 201 2.94 15.26 4.07
CA LEU A 201 4.13 16.10 3.87
C LEU A 201 4.69 15.93 2.47
N ALA A 202 4.85 14.70 2.00
CA ALA A 202 5.35 14.38 0.67
C ALA A 202 4.45 14.96 -0.43
N MET A 203 3.13 14.81 -0.33
CA MET A 203 2.19 15.37 -1.33
C MET A 203 2.25 16.89 -1.44
N ARG A 204 2.61 17.60 -0.36
CA ARG A 204 2.80 19.06 -0.35
C ARG A 204 4.22 19.47 -0.76
N PHE A 205 4.98 18.60 -1.38
CA PHE A 205 6.37 18.84 -1.71
C PHE A 205 7.20 19.25 -0.47
N PHE A 206 7.01 18.51 0.63
CA PHE A 206 7.75 18.66 1.89
C PHE A 206 7.63 20.07 2.53
N ASP A 207 6.59 20.82 2.19
CA ASP A 207 6.34 22.17 2.69
C ASP A 207 7.52 23.17 2.44
N ILE A 208 8.36 22.91 1.43
CA ILE A 208 9.50 23.78 1.07
C ILE A 208 9.05 25.24 0.86
N GLY A 209 7.89 25.45 0.24
CA GLY A 209 7.39 26.79 -0.07
C GLY A 209 6.96 27.62 1.14
N LYS A 210 6.91 27.04 2.34
CA LYS A 210 6.55 27.74 3.58
C LYS A 210 7.72 28.45 4.26
N ASP A 211 8.93 28.09 3.91
CA ASP A 211 10.17 28.59 4.50
C ASP A 211 11.02 29.21 3.38
N PRO A 212 11.20 30.55 3.37
CA PRO A 212 11.94 31.23 2.31
C PRO A 212 13.38 30.77 2.16
N GLU A 213 14.07 30.43 3.26
CA GLU A 213 15.46 29.95 3.21
C GLU A 213 15.56 28.58 2.58
N LYS A 214 14.68 27.67 2.98
CA LYS A 214 14.58 26.33 2.36
C LYS A 214 14.21 26.42 0.89
N LEU A 215 13.26 27.30 0.54
CA LEU A 215 12.90 27.52 -0.85
C LEU A 215 14.08 28.03 -1.67
N ALA A 216 14.84 28.99 -1.15
CA ALA A 216 16.03 29.52 -1.80
C ALA A 216 17.10 28.42 -1.98
N TYR A 217 17.39 27.65 -0.92
CA TYR A 217 18.36 26.56 -0.95
C TYR A 217 18.00 25.52 -2.03
N TRP A 218 16.77 25.00 -2.01
CA TRP A 218 16.35 23.97 -2.96
C TRP A 218 16.18 24.49 -4.38
N THR A 219 15.85 25.79 -4.54
CA THR A 219 15.83 26.45 -5.86
C THR A 219 17.23 26.51 -6.46
N ASN A 220 18.23 26.95 -5.69
CA ASN A 220 19.63 26.99 -6.13
C ASN A 220 20.13 25.57 -6.45
N ARG A 221 19.83 24.59 -5.59
CA ARG A 221 20.17 23.19 -5.82
C ARG A 221 19.56 22.66 -7.11
N TYR A 222 18.27 22.94 -7.38
CA TYR A 222 17.62 22.55 -8.62
C TYR A 222 18.31 23.15 -9.85
N VAL A 223 18.63 24.44 -9.83
CA VAL A 223 19.31 25.12 -10.94
C VAL A 223 20.67 24.48 -11.21
N THR A 224 21.46 24.23 -10.17
CA THR A 224 22.79 23.61 -10.28
C THR A 224 22.70 22.18 -10.82
N ASP A 225 21.84 21.35 -10.24
CA ASP A 225 21.73 19.94 -10.60
C ASP A 225 21.10 19.72 -11.97
N ARG A 226 20.37 20.74 -12.50
CA ARG A 226 19.71 20.65 -13.81
C ARG A 226 20.68 20.39 -14.94
N ILE A 227 21.86 20.99 -14.90
CA ILE A 227 22.94 20.78 -15.87
C ILE A 227 23.34 19.29 -15.91
N CYS A 228 23.52 18.68 -14.74
CA CYS A 228 23.94 17.29 -14.61
C CYS A 228 22.86 16.28 -15.03
N THR A 229 21.59 16.68 -15.00
CA THR A 229 20.45 15.77 -15.28
C THR A 229 19.88 15.92 -16.68
N ALA A 230 20.24 16.96 -17.44
CA ALA A 230 19.78 17.19 -18.80
C ALA A 230 20.16 16.04 -19.73
N ARG A 231 19.19 15.53 -20.50
CA ARG A 231 19.37 14.39 -21.44
C ARG A 231 18.53 14.52 -22.70
N THR A 232 17.53 15.40 -22.69
CA THR A 232 16.60 15.58 -23.81
C THR A 232 16.75 16.97 -24.43
N LYS A 233 16.26 17.14 -25.67
CA LYS A 233 16.21 18.46 -26.31
C LYS A 233 15.47 19.47 -25.43
N ALA A 234 14.33 19.09 -24.85
CA ALA A 234 13.57 19.95 -23.95
C ALA A 234 14.36 20.38 -22.70
N ASP A 235 15.23 19.48 -22.19
CA ASP A 235 16.11 19.83 -21.08
C ASP A 235 17.11 20.92 -21.46
N TYR A 236 17.71 20.80 -22.64
CA TYR A 236 18.66 21.80 -23.16
C TYR A 236 17.97 23.12 -23.52
N ASP A 237 16.76 23.08 -24.10
CA ASP A 237 15.95 24.27 -24.36
C ASP A 237 15.64 25.04 -23.07
N ASP A 238 15.37 24.33 -21.96
CA ASP A 238 15.20 24.95 -20.64
C ASP A 238 16.48 25.58 -20.12
N LEU A 239 17.63 24.93 -20.27
CA LEU A 239 18.94 25.47 -19.87
C LEU A 239 19.27 26.74 -20.65
N CYS A 240 18.97 26.79 -21.94
CA CYS A 240 19.20 27.99 -22.78
C CYS A 240 18.37 29.22 -22.32
N ARG A 241 17.25 29.01 -21.61
CA ARG A 241 16.44 30.09 -21.02
C ARG A 241 17.05 30.72 -19.77
N GLY A 242 18.11 30.13 -19.23
CA GLY A 242 18.92 30.62 -18.15
C GLY A 242 18.43 30.33 -16.73
N PRO A 243 19.25 30.67 -15.71
CA PRO A 243 19.01 30.33 -14.31
C PRO A 243 17.71 30.88 -13.73
N ALA A 244 17.33 32.11 -14.10
CA ALA A 244 16.09 32.74 -13.60
C ALA A 244 14.84 31.99 -14.07
N PHE A 245 14.83 31.50 -15.30
CA PHE A 245 13.74 30.67 -15.81
C PHE A 245 13.64 29.33 -15.05
N LEU A 246 14.77 28.68 -14.82
CA LEU A 246 14.83 27.42 -14.08
C LEU A 246 14.38 27.60 -12.63
N ALA A 247 14.80 28.66 -11.96
CA ALA A 247 14.37 29.01 -10.61
C ALA A 247 12.83 29.20 -10.55
N GLY A 248 12.28 29.97 -11.47
CA GLY A 248 10.82 30.17 -11.57
C GLY A 248 10.06 28.88 -11.88
N LYS A 249 10.63 27.98 -12.70
CA LYS A 249 10.07 26.66 -13.01
C LYS A 249 9.99 25.78 -11.75
N PHE A 250 11.07 25.71 -10.97
CA PHE A 250 11.11 24.94 -9.73
C PHE A 250 10.12 25.47 -8.68
N GLN A 251 10.07 26.79 -8.49
CA GLN A 251 9.13 27.42 -7.56
C GLN A 251 7.68 27.15 -7.93
N ARG A 252 7.35 27.06 -9.23
CA ARG A 252 6.01 26.60 -9.68
C ARG A 252 5.73 25.17 -9.29
N TYR A 253 6.71 24.26 -9.41
CA TYR A 253 6.56 22.87 -8.96
C TYR A 253 6.30 22.79 -7.45
N VAL A 254 7.07 23.54 -6.64
CA VAL A 254 6.89 23.58 -5.18
C VAL A 254 5.48 24.05 -4.81
N ARG A 255 4.99 25.13 -5.45
CA ARG A 255 3.64 25.68 -5.18
C ARG A 255 2.51 24.73 -5.56
N ARG A 256 2.67 23.97 -6.65
CA ARG A 256 1.66 23.01 -7.11
C ARG A 256 1.65 21.70 -6.32
N GLY A 257 2.70 21.43 -5.55
CA GLY A 257 2.95 20.14 -4.93
C GLY A 257 3.35 19.07 -5.95
N LEU A 258 3.62 17.86 -5.46
CA LEU A 258 3.98 16.73 -6.32
C LEU A 258 2.72 16.15 -6.98
N PRO A 259 2.70 16.05 -8.32
CA PRO A 259 1.52 15.59 -9.04
C PRO A 259 1.22 14.12 -8.80
N PHE A 260 2.24 13.31 -8.58
CA PHE A 260 2.09 11.88 -8.31
C PHE A 260 2.91 11.43 -7.11
N TYR A 261 2.22 10.86 -6.15
CA TYR A 261 2.72 10.15 -4.98
C TYR A 261 1.88 8.92 -4.74
N LEU A 262 2.48 7.80 -4.39
CA LEU A 262 1.79 6.58 -4.00
C LEU A 262 2.62 5.82 -2.98
N ARG A 263 1.98 5.34 -1.91
CA ARG A 263 2.62 4.44 -0.94
C ARG A 263 1.82 3.15 -0.78
N PHE A 264 2.52 2.04 -0.78
CA PHE A 264 1.93 0.74 -0.45
C PHE A 264 2.76 0.09 0.66
N VAL A 265 2.30 0.27 1.90
CA VAL A 265 2.99 -0.10 3.14
C VAL A 265 4.34 0.59 3.25
N ASP A 266 5.42 -0.12 2.95
CA ASP A 266 6.82 0.28 2.95
C ASP A 266 7.35 0.78 1.59
N ASN A 267 6.60 0.52 0.52
CA ASN A 267 6.97 0.93 -0.83
C ASN A 267 6.41 2.31 -1.17
N ILE A 268 7.26 3.25 -1.53
CA ILE A 268 6.93 4.63 -1.89
C ILE A 268 7.31 4.88 -3.34
N ILE A 269 6.40 5.49 -4.12
CA ILE A 269 6.64 5.84 -5.53
C ILE A 269 6.32 7.29 -5.76
N PHE A 270 7.23 7.99 -6.41
CA PHE A 270 7.02 9.31 -6.99
C PHE A 270 7.20 9.26 -8.50
N ARG A 271 6.45 10.08 -9.22
CA ARG A 271 6.61 10.32 -10.65
C ARG A 271 6.60 11.82 -10.95
N HIS A 272 7.39 12.21 -11.94
CA HIS A 272 7.47 13.60 -12.38
C HIS A 272 8.02 13.67 -13.82
N ALA A 273 7.69 14.74 -14.54
CA ALA A 273 8.27 15.04 -15.84
C ALA A 273 9.76 15.39 -15.75
N ASP A 274 10.14 16.02 -14.65
CA ASP A 274 11.50 16.54 -14.44
C ASP A 274 12.31 15.60 -13.54
N LYS A 275 13.39 15.05 -14.09
CA LYS A 275 14.28 14.12 -13.39
C LYS A 275 15.00 14.78 -12.19
N THR A 276 15.38 16.07 -12.30
CA THR A 276 16.04 16.80 -11.22
C THR A 276 15.14 16.96 -10.00
N VAL A 277 13.85 17.23 -10.24
CA VAL A 277 12.84 17.26 -9.17
C VAL A 277 12.79 15.92 -8.43
N LEU A 278 12.85 14.80 -9.14
CA LEU A 278 12.82 13.47 -8.48
C LEU A 278 14.10 13.19 -7.67
N HIS A 279 15.26 13.70 -8.07
CA HIS A 279 16.47 13.60 -7.24
C HIS A 279 16.31 14.38 -5.94
N ILE A 280 15.77 15.61 -6.00
CA ILE A 280 15.47 16.43 -4.81
C ILE A 280 14.43 15.73 -3.92
N VAL A 281 13.36 15.21 -4.52
CA VAL A 281 12.31 14.45 -3.81
C VAL A 281 12.89 13.23 -3.11
N LEU A 282 13.79 12.51 -3.76
CA LEU A 282 14.48 11.34 -3.19
C LEU A 282 15.32 11.74 -1.97
N GLU A 283 16.14 12.79 -2.10
CA GLU A 283 16.96 13.32 -1.00
C GLU A 283 16.10 13.75 0.19
N LEU A 284 15.05 14.53 -0.05
CA LEU A 284 14.08 14.94 0.97
C LEU A 284 13.37 13.77 1.63
N THR A 285 12.98 12.77 0.84
CA THR A 285 12.33 11.56 1.37
C THR A 285 13.26 10.82 2.33
N ILE A 286 14.50 10.57 1.93
CA ILE A 286 15.49 9.87 2.76
C ILE A 286 15.75 10.66 4.04
N MET A 287 15.97 11.99 3.92
CA MET A 287 16.23 12.86 5.04
C MET A 287 15.07 12.85 6.06
N HIS A 288 13.83 13.05 5.58
CA HIS A 288 12.67 13.09 6.46
C HIS A 288 12.38 11.73 7.08
N LEU A 289 12.42 10.64 6.31
CA LEU A 289 12.20 9.29 6.83
C LEU A 289 13.22 8.94 7.92
N ALA A 290 14.49 9.26 7.73
CA ALA A 290 15.53 8.97 8.71
C ALA A 290 15.40 9.84 9.97
N ARG A 291 15.19 11.16 9.81
CA ARG A 291 15.16 12.11 10.92
C ARG A 291 13.88 12.07 11.74
N ASP A 292 12.72 12.04 11.05
CA ASP A 292 11.43 12.29 11.67
C ASP A 292 10.64 10.99 11.97
N TRP A 293 11.01 9.88 11.31
CA TRP A 293 10.34 8.57 11.45
C TRP A 293 11.29 7.44 11.79
N HIS A 294 12.60 7.69 11.92
CA HIS A 294 13.64 6.67 12.17
C HIS A 294 13.58 5.49 11.17
N VAL A 295 13.14 5.77 9.93
CA VAL A 295 13.04 4.79 8.87
C VAL A 295 14.22 4.93 7.91
N THR A 296 14.99 3.85 7.76
CA THR A 296 16.03 3.75 6.75
C THR A 296 15.45 3.14 5.46
N VAL A 297 16.09 3.39 4.32
CA VAL A 297 15.66 2.87 3.02
C VAL A 297 16.71 1.95 2.42
N ASN A 298 16.27 0.95 1.65
CA ASN A 298 17.16 0.09 0.89
C ASN A 298 17.90 0.91 -0.18
N LYS A 299 19.18 0.61 -0.43
CA LYS A 299 20.07 1.41 -1.31
C LYS A 299 19.88 1.15 -2.81
N ASP A 300 18.90 0.36 -3.23
CA ASP A 300 18.65 -0.01 -4.63
C ASP A 300 17.71 0.96 -5.37
N TYR A 301 17.48 2.15 -4.80
CA TYR A 301 16.67 3.20 -5.40
C TYR A 301 17.43 3.94 -6.53
N ASN A 302 16.73 4.22 -7.63
CA ASN A 302 17.23 5.05 -8.72
C ASN A 302 16.09 5.78 -9.41
N VAL A 303 16.34 6.98 -9.91
CA VAL A 303 15.41 7.68 -10.80
C VAL A 303 15.50 7.05 -12.18
N ARG A 304 14.38 6.48 -12.66
CA ARG A 304 14.29 5.72 -13.91
C ARG A 304 13.23 6.30 -14.84
N PRO A 305 13.38 6.15 -16.17
CA PRO A 305 12.32 6.48 -17.10
C PRO A 305 11.12 5.55 -16.92
N CYS A 306 9.90 6.09 -16.97
CA CYS A 306 8.67 5.30 -16.83
C CYS A 306 8.47 4.27 -17.96
N TRP A 307 9.00 4.51 -19.15
CA TRP A 307 8.93 3.55 -20.26
C TRP A 307 9.65 2.22 -19.96
N THR A 308 10.57 2.18 -18.99
CA THR A 308 11.22 0.94 -18.52
C THR A 308 10.29 0.05 -17.69
N GLY A 309 9.11 0.56 -17.34
CA GLY A 309 8.10 -0.10 -16.52
C GLY A 309 8.34 0.04 -15.02
N ILE A 310 7.29 0.46 -14.31
CA ILE A 310 7.29 0.62 -12.85
C ILE A 310 7.02 -0.73 -12.19
N ARG A 311 7.98 -1.23 -11.40
CA ARG A 311 7.86 -2.52 -10.71
C ARG A 311 7.27 -2.33 -9.32
N LEU A 312 6.08 -2.88 -9.09
CA LEU A 312 5.40 -2.81 -7.80
C LEU A 312 4.52 -4.04 -7.57
N CYS A 313 4.55 -4.59 -6.35
CA CYS A 313 3.71 -5.72 -5.94
C CYS A 313 3.71 -6.89 -6.95
N GLY A 314 4.87 -7.17 -7.58
CA GLY A 314 5.03 -8.28 -8.52
C GLY A 314 4.46 -8.06 -9.93
N TYR A 315 4.00 -6.84 -10.22
CA TYR A 315 3.64 -6.38 -11.57
C TYR A 315 4.67 -5.42 -12.13
N VAL A 316 4.60 -5.19 -13.44
CA VAL A 316 5.34 -4.14 -14.14
C VAL A 316 4.33 -3.30 -14.91
N PHE A 317 4.25 -2.03 -14.54
CA PHE A 317 3.30 -1.07 -15.09
C PHE A 317 3.99 -0.25 -16.18
N TYR A 318 3.47 -0.34 -17.40
CA TYR A 318 3.84 0.49 -18.54
C TYR A 318 2.74 1.52 -18.79
N HIS A 319 2.98 2.47 -19.68
CA HIS A 319 2.00 3.51 -19.99
C HIS A 319 0.71 2.94 -20.59
N ASP A 320 0.82 1.95 -21.48
CA ASP A 320 -0.25 1.37 -22.27
C ASP A 320 -0.75 0.01 -21.75
N HIS A 321 0.05 -0.68 -20.90
CA HIS A 321 -0.32 -1.99 -20.41
C HIS A 321 0.33 -2.32 -19.06
N VAL A 322 -0.16 -3.38 -18.42
CA VAL A 322 0.45 -3.94 -17.21
C VAL A 322 0.85 -5.39 -17.46
N ALA A 323 2.11 -5.71 -17.20
CA ALA A 323 2.63 -7.07 -17.29
C ALA A 323 2.79 -7.71 -15.90
N ALA A 324 2.64 -9.02 -15.80
CA ALA A 324 3.09 -9.76 -14.63
C ALA A 324 4.62 -9.76 -14.56
N GLY A 325 5.18 -9.65 -13.35
CA GLY A 325 6.61 -9.67 -13.15
C GLY A 325 7.25 -10.99 -13.62
N LYS A 326 8.48 -10.91 -14.13
CA LYS A 326 9.21 -12.05 -14.72
C LYS A 326 9.23 -13.29 -13.81
N ARG A 327 9.41 -13.10 -12.51
CA ARG A 327 9.44 -14.19 -11.52
C ARG A 327 8.07 -14.89 -11.45
N ASN A 328 6.98 -14.13 -11.30
CA ASN A 328 5.63 -14.68 -11.20
C ASN A 328 5.23 -15.45 -12.47
N LYS A 329 5.63 -14.96 -13.65
CA LYS A 329 5.44 -15.67 -14.93
C LYS A 329 6.20 -17.01 -14.93
N LYS A 330 7.48 -17.02 -14.53
CA LYS A 330 8.30 -18.23 -14.47
C LYS A 330 7.77 -19.24 -13.45
N GLU A 331 7.37 -18.78 -12.28
CA GLU A 331 6.82 -19.65 -11.24
C GLU A 331 5.49 -20.28 -11.68
N LEU A 332 4.57 -19.50 -12.26
CA LEU A 332 3.33 -20.06 -12.81
C LEU A 332 3.63 -21.10 -13.89
N ALA A 333 4.47 -20.76 -14.87
CA ALA A 333 4.83 -21.67 -15.95
C ALA A 333 5.42 -22.99 -15.42
N ARG A 334 6.32 -22.91 -14.43
CA ARG A 334 6.90 -24.10 -13.81
C ARG A 334 5.84 -24.99 -13.15
N HIS A 335 4.88 -24.40 -12.42
CA HIS A 335 3.84 -25.17 -11.73
C HIS A 335 2.84 -25.79 -12.72
N VAL A 336 2.41 -25.03 -13.75
CA VAL A 336 1.53 -25.55 -14.81
C VAL A 336 2.19 -26.74 -15.49
N ARG A 337 3.43 -26.60 -16.00
CA ARG A 337 4.14 -27.69 -16.66
C ARG A 337 4.35 -28.90 -15.77
N LYS A 338 4.61 -28.68 -14.44
CA LYS A 338 4.73 -29.80 -13.47
C LYS A 338 3.42 -30.59 -13.34
N LEU A 339 2.27 -29.90 -13.33
CA LEU A 339 0.95 -30.57 -13.25
C LEU A 339 0.58 -31.23 -14.58
N GLN A 340 0.88 -30.60 -15.73
CA GLN A 340 0.70 -31.21 -17.04
C GLN A 340 1.49 -32.52 -17.19
N LYS A 341 2.76 -32.54 -16.74
CA LYS A 341 3.57 -33.78 -16.72
C LYS A 341 2.99 -34.87 -15.81
N LYS A 342 2.14 -34.52 -14.83
CA LYS A 342 1.43 -35.48 -13.98
C LYS A 342 0.06 -35.91 -14.54
N GLY A 343 -0.27 -35.51 -15.79
CA GLY A 343 -1.51 -35.89 -16.45
C GLY A 343 -2.74 -35.06 -16.05
N PHE A 344 -2.59 -33.96 -15.29
CA PHE A 344 -3.73 -33.12 -14.94
C PHE A 344 -4.23 -32.33 -16.15
N ASP A 345 -5.55 -32.28 -16.34
CA ASP A 345 -6.19 -31.46 -17.35
C ASP A 345 -6.20 -29.95 -17.00
N GLU A 346 -6.61 -29.10 -17.96
CA GLU A 346 -6.61 -27.65 -17.76
C GLU A 346 -7.50 -27.19 -16.59
N GLU A 347 -8.65 -27.81 -16.37
CA GLU A 347 -9.58 -27.46 -15.29
C GLU A 347 -9.02 -27.82 -13.92
N GLN A 348 -8.47 -29.01 -13.80
CA GLN A 348 -7.80 -29.46 -12.58
C GLN A 348 -6.60 -28.59 -12.21
N ILE A 349 -5.81 -28.17 -13.23
CA ILE A 349 -4.70 -27.23 -13.04
C ILE A 349 -5.23 -25.87 -12.59
N ARG A 350 -6.31 -25.37 -13.20
CA ARG A 350 -6.96 -24.10 -12.85
C ARG A 350 -7.38 -24.09 -11.38
N ILE A 351 -8.01 -25.15 -10.89
CA ILE A 351 -8.44 -25.27 -9.49
C ILE A 351 -7.24 -25.25 -8.55
N ARG A 352 -6.22 -26.09 -8.82
CA ARG A 352 -5.01 -26.22 -7.97
C ARG A 352 -4.16 -24.94 -7.93
N LEU A 353 -4.17 -24.15 -8.98
CA LEU A 353 -3.39 -22.92 -9.10
C LEU A 353 -4.28 -21.66 -9.08
N SER A 354 -5.51 -21.76 -8.56
CA SER A 354 -6.52 -20.69 -8.55
C SER A 354 -5.98 -19.36 -7.99
N SER A 355 -5.25 -19.38 -6.89
CA SER A 355 -4.60 -18.21 -6.29
C SER A 355 -3.59 -17.55 -7.24
N ARG A 356 -2.75 -18.34 -7.93
CA ARG A 356 -1.76 -17.82 -8.89
C ARG A 356 -2.42 -17.24 -10.14
N PHE A 357 -3.47 -17.90 -10.65
CA PHE A 357 -4.26 -17.37 -11.75
C PHE A 357 -5.03 -16.12 -11.34
N GLY A 358 -5.58 -16.11 -10.11
CA GLY A 358 -6.23 -14.94 -9.51
C GLY A 358 -5.32 -13.71 -9.46
N TYR A 359 -4.03 -13.92 -9.21
CA TYR A 359 -3.03 -12.87 -9.26
C TYR A 359 -2.75 -12.39 -10.69
N ILE A 360 -2.42 -13.31 -11.59
CA ILE A 360 -1.98 -12.98 -12.97
C ILE A 360 -3.11 -12.40 -13.85
N LYS A 361 -4.38 -12.70 -13.55
CA LYS A 361 -5.54 -12.21 -14.31
C LYS A 361 -5.62 -10.68 -14.48
N HIS A 362 -4.97 -9.92 -13.62
CA HIS A 362 -4.97 -8.45 -13.67
C HIS A 362 -3.95 -7.89 -14.65
N ALA A 363 -2.97 -8.69 -15.07
CA ALA A 363 -1.95 -8.31 -16.05
C ALA A 363 -2.32 -8.75 -17.47
N ASN A 364 -1.68 -8.13 -18.46
CA ASN A 364 -1.71 -8.62 -19.83
C ASN A 364 -0.88 -9.91 -19.91
N SER A 365 -1.58 -11.04 -19.88
CA SER A 365 -0.97 -12.38 -19.82
C SER A 365 -1.46 -13.33 -20.89
N THR A 366 -2.16 -12.82 -21.91
CA THR A 366 -2.74 -13.61 -23.02
C THR A 366 -1.71 -14.53 -23.67
N HIS A 367 -0.55 -14.00 -24.03
CA HIS A 367 0.52 -14.79 -24.62
C HIS A 367 1.02 -15.90 -23.69
N LEU A 368 1.17 -15.61 -22.39
CA LEU A 368 1.59 -16.61 -21.40
C LEU A 368 0.59 -17.77 -21.30
N PHE A 369 -0.71 -17.47 -21.27
CA PHE A 369 -1.74 -18.53 -21.20
C PHE A 369 -1.76 -19.38 -22.47
N LYS A 370 -1.62 -18.76 -23.67
CA LYS A 370 -1.50 -19.50 -24.93
C LYS A 370 -0.27 -20.43 -24.92
N THR A 371 0.91 -19.90 -24.52
CA THR A 371 2.16 -20.70 -24.46
C THR A 371 2.08 -21.86 -23.48
N LEU A 372 1.19 -21.78 -22.48
CA LEU A 372 0.99 -22.84 -21.48
C LEU A 372 -0.17 -23.79 -21.81
N GLY A 373 -0.88 -23.60 -22.93
CA GLY A 373 -2.07 -24.38 -23.27
C GLY A 373 -3.22 -24.20 -22.28
N MET A 374 -3.42 -22.96 -21.79
CA MET A 374 -4.40 -22.60 -20.75
C MET A 374 -5.43 -21.58 -21.25
N GLU A 375 -5.85 -21.69 -22.51
CA GLU A 375 -6.74 -20.73 -23.18
C GLU A 375 -8.15 -20.72 -22.61
N LYS A 376 -8.71 -21.90 -22.24
CA LYS A 376 -10.04 -22.02 -21.61
C LYS A 376 -10.05 -21.30 -20.26
N THR A 377 -8.96 -21.42 -19.52
CA THR A 377 -8.77 -20.72 -18.24
C THR A 377 -8.74 -19.21 -18.45
N LEU A 378 -8.03 -18.72 -19.46
CA LEU A 378 -8.01 -17.30 -19.81
C LEU A 378 -9.43 -16.78 -20.14
N GLY A 379 -10.20 -17.51 -20.94
CA GLY A 379 -11.58 -17.16 -21.30
C GLY A 379 -12.48 -17.03 -20.06
N LYS A 380 -12.40 -17.98 -19.12
CA LYS A 380 -13.15 -17.93 -17.85
C LYS A 380 -12.72 -16.72 -16.97
N ILE A 381 -11.45 -16.41 -16.92
CA ILE A 381 -10.90 -15.29 -16.13
C ILE A 381 -11.36 -13.93 -16.68
N ILE A 382 -11.36 -13.76 -18.02
CA ILE A 382 -11.77 -12.51 -18.66
C ILE A 382 -13.27 -12.25 -18.47
N LYS A 383 -14.13 -13.27 -18.63
CA LYS A 383 -15.58 -13.16 -18.41
C LYS A 383 -15.92 -12.68 -16.99
N ASN A 384 -15.11 -13.02 -16.00
CA ASN A 384 -15.33 -12.64 -14.60
C ASN A 384 -14.72 -11.27 -14.23
N ARG A 385 -14.18 -10.50 -15.18
CA ARG A 385 -13.72 -9.12 -14.95
C ARG A 385 -14.92 -8.19 -14.75
N ARG A 386 -15.45 -8.09 -13.54
CA ARG A 386 -16.41 -7.04 -13.17
C ARG A 386 -15.69 -5.69 -13.11
N VAL A 387 -16.19 -4.71 -13.86
CA VAL A 387 -15.80 -3.31 -13.71
C VAL A 387 -16.34 -2.83 -12.36
N ARG A 388 -15.45 -2.59 -11.40
CA ARG A 388 -15.85 -1.99 -10.11
C ARG A 388 -15.76 -0.46 -10.22
N PRO A 389 -16.65 0.28 -9.54
CA PRO A 389 -16.68 1.75 -9.58
C PRO A 389 -15.40 2.37 -8.99
N PRO A 390 -15.15 3.68 -9.25
CA PRO A 390 -13.98 4.40 -8.75
C PRO A 390 -13.95 4.46 -7.23
N PHE A 391 -12.77 4.70 -6.68
CA PHE A 391 -12.47 4.65 -5.26
C PHE A 391 -13.41 5.48 -4.37
N PRO A 392 -13.86 4.96 -3.21
CA PRO A 392 -14.44 5.80 -2.16
C PRO A 392 -13.35 6.77 -1.65
N GLY A 393 -13.66 8.06 -1.59
CA GLY A 393 -12.75 9.09 -1.06
C GLY A 393 -12.15 10.07 -2.07
N MET A 394 -12.42 9.91 -3.38
CA MET A 394 -12.12 10.97 -4.36
C MET A 394 -13.03 12.19 -4.16
N THR A 395 -12.44 13.40 -4.16
CA THR A 395 -13.19 14.66 -4.19
C THR A 395 -13.99 14.79 -5.48
N GLY A 396 -15.04 15.64 -5.50
CA GLY A 396 -15.91 15.83 -6.66
C GLY A 396 -15.16 16.11 -7.97
N ASN A 397 -14.16 16.99 -7.94
CA ASN A 397 -13.33 17.33 -9.11
C ASN A 397 -12.46 16.16 -9.60
N GLN A 398 -11.98 15.29 -8.71
CA GLN A 398 -11.22 14.10 -9.09
C GLN A 398 -12.11 13.02 -9.68
N LYS A 399 -13.35 12.90 -9.20
CA LYS A 399 -14.37 12.00 -9.79
C LYS A 399 -14.78 12.42 -11.19
N VAL A 400 -14.95 13.72 -11.43
CA VAL A 400 -15.32 14.28 -12.74
C VAL A 400 -14.18 14.04 -13.76
N LYS A 401 -12.94 14.36 -13.39
CA LYS A 401 -11.76 14.10 -14.24
C LYS A 401 -11.58 12.60 -14.54
N PHE A 402 -11.83 11.75 -13.56
CA PHE A 402 -11.79 10.29 -13.73
C PHE A 402 -12.90 9.78 -14.65
N SER A 403 -14.12 10.29 -14.52
CA SER A 403 -15.27 9.91 -15.36
C SER A 403 -15.09 10.33 -16.82
N SER A 404 -14.53 11.53 -17.09
CA SER A 404 -14.24 11.98 -18.46
C SER A 404 -13.19 11.08 -19.11
N ILE A 405 -12.10 10.74 -18.41
CA ILE A 405 -11.03 9.85 -18.90
C ILE A 405 -11.56 8.44 -19.21
N VAL A 406 -12.43 7.88 -18.34
CA VAL A 406 -13.03 6.55 -18.56
C VAL A 406 -13.98 6.56 -19.77
N ASN A 407 -14.67 7.67 -20.03
CA ASN A 407 -15.53 7.81 -21.18
C ASN A 407 -14.72 7.97 -22.48
N GLU A 408 -13.64 8.76 -22.48
CA GLU A 408 -12.72 8.89 -23.62
C GLU A 408 -12.07 7.55 -23.99
N CYS A 409 -11.68 6.74 -23.00
CA CYS A 409 -11.15 5.39 -23.26
C CYS A 409 -12.20 4.40 -23.80
N LYS A 410 -13.51 4.65 -23.63
CA LYS A 410 -14.58 3.83 -24.19
C LYS A 410 -14.97 4.23 -25.61
N THR A 411 -14.77 5.48 -25.98
CA THR A 411 -15.13 6.03 -27.30
C THR A 411 -13.99 6.00 -28.32
N GLY A 412 -12.74 5.79 -27.89
CA GLY A 412 -11.55 5.73 -28.75
C GLY A 412 -11.19 4.34 -29.26
N GLY A 413 -12.07 3.36 -29.17
CA GLY A 413 -11.90 1.98 -29.63
C GLY A 413 -12.87 1.66 -30.77
N GLY A 414 -12.76 2.44 -31.87
CA GLY A 414 -13.38 2.18 -33.14
C GLY A 414 -12.32 1.94 -34.20
#